data_c98617a45fe924ec23205aba664c9643
#
_entry.id   c98617a45fe924ec23205aba664c9643
#
_cell.length_a   1.000
_cell.length_b   1.000
_cell.length_c   1.000
_cell.angle_alpha   90.00
_cell.angle_beta   90.00
_cell.angle_gamma   90.00
#
_symmetry.space_group_name_H-M   'P 1'
#
loop_
_entity.id
_entity.type
_entity.pdbx_description
1 polymer ?
#
loop_
_entity_poly.entity_id
_entity_poly.type
_entity_poly.pdbx_seq_one_letter_code
_entity_poly.pdbx_strand_id
1 'polypeptide(L)'
;VANGALLTMIMASRLAYGMADNGLLPHVLSKVLPNRRTPWAAILATTAVAMLLTLVGDLSTLAETVVLLLLVVFVSTNVAVLVLRRDPVAHEHFRVWTPVPVLGVASCVLLMTQQTAKVWLFGAILVGVGALLYGAARLAARAKR
;
A
#
# COMPACT_ATOMS: atom_id res chain seq x y z
N VAL A 1 -17.46 14.27 -3.23
CA VAL A 1 -16.34 13.67 -4.00
C VAL A 1 -15.04 14.43 -3.75
N ALA A 2 -14.96 15.75 -3.94
CA ALA A 2 -13.73 16.54 -3.79
C ALA A 2 -13.10 16.43 -2.39
N ASN A 3 -13.91 16.47 -1.32
CA ASN A 3 -13.42 16.35 0.05
C ASN A 3 -12.80 14.97 0.31
N GLY A 4 -13.41 13.90 -0.20
CA GLY A 4 -12.84 12.55 -0.09
C GLY A 4 -11.51 12.42 -0.83
N ALA A 5 -11.40 12.98 -2.04
CA ALA A 5 -10.16 12.99 -2.79
C ALA A 5 -9.03 13.75 -2.05
N LEU A 6 -9.34 14.91 -1.47
CA LEU A 6 -8.37 15.68 -0.68
C LEU A 6 -7.88 14.90 0.54
N LEU A 7 -8.78 14.28 1.30
CA LEU A 7 -8.42 13.46 2.47
C LEU A 7 -7.51 12.29 2.06
N THR A 8 -7.86 11.59 0.98
CA THR A 8 -7.07 10.48 0.47
C THR A 8 -5.68 10.93 0.02
N MET A 9 -5.57 12.08 -0.65
CA MET A 9 -4.26 12.65 -1.03
C MET A 9 -3.41 13.04 0.16
N ILE A 10 -4.01 13.64 1.20
CA ILE A 10 -3.31 13.97 2.45
C ILE A 10 -2.79 12.70 3.12
N MET A 11 -3.62 11.66 3.20
CA MET A 11 -3.22 10.37 3.78
C MET A 11 -2.11 9.71 2.99
N ALA A 12 -2.23 9.66 1.65
CA ALA A 12 -1.22 9.06 0.77
C ALA A 12 0.12 9.78 0.85
N SER A 13 0.13 11.12 0.86
CA SER A 13 1.36 11.92 0.96
C SER A 13 2.05 11.74 2.32
N ARG A 14 1.29 11.63 3.41
CA ARG A 14 1.82 11.36 4.75
C ARG A 14 2.39 9.94 4.86
N LEU A 15 1.71 8.97 4.27
CA LEU A 15 2.20 7.59 4.21
C LEU A 15 3.51 7.52 3.41
N ALA A 16 3.56 8.14 2.23
CA ALA A 16 4.77 8.20 1.41
C ALA A 16 5.95 8.89 2.15
N TYR A 17 5.67 9.97 2.88
CA TYR A 17 6.65 10.62 3.74
C TYR A 17 7.16 9.66 4.83
N GLY A 18 6.26 9.02 5.59
CA GLY A 18 6.64 8.08 6.65
C GLY A 18 7.43 6.88 6.14
N MET A 19 7.10 6.37 4.96
CA MET A 19 7.87 5.30 4.31
C MET A 19 9.26 5.78 3.88
N ALA A 20 9.39 7.01 3.39
CA ALA A 20 10.67 7.61 3.01
C ALA A 20 11.55 7.89 4.24
N ASP A 21 10.97 8.32 5.34
CA ASP A 21 11.66 8.56 6.62
C ASP A 21 12.22 7.25 7.19
N ASN A 22 11.47 6.16 7.07
CA ASN A 22 11.92 4.81 7.45
C ASN A 22 12.86 4.13 6.42
N GLY A 23 13.28 4.83 5.36
CA GLY A 23 14.20 4.30 4.35
C GLY A 23 13.58 3.28 3.39
N LEU A 24 12.25 3.14 3.35
CA LEU A 24 11.52 2.26 2.44
C LEU A 24 11.32 2.88 1.06
N LEU A 25 11.35 4.21 0.97
CA LEU A 25 11.27 5.00 -0.26
C LEU A 25 12.47 5.95 -0.37
N PRO A 26 12.75 6.49 -1.58
CA PRO A 26 13.83 7.44 -1.76
C PRO A 26 13.71 8.63 -0.81
N HIS A 27 14.81 9.01 -0.15
CA HIS A 27 14.88 10.08 0.87
C HIS A 27 14.45 11.47 0.33
N VAL A 28 14.34 11.62 -0.98
CA VAL A 28 13.81 12.86 -1.59
C VAL A 28 12.38 13.15 -1.15
N LEU A 29 11.57 12.10 -0.92
CA LEU A 29 10.17 12.20 -0.48
C LEU A 29 10.03 12.58 1.01
N SER A 30 11.10 12.51 1.81
CA SER A 30 11.11 12.97 3.20
C SER A 30 11.39 14.47 3.36
N LYS A 31 11.59 15.21 2.24
CA LYS A 31 11.81 16.66 2.29
C LYS A 31 10.56 17.41 2.72
N VAL A 32 10.66 18.15 3.81
CA VAL A 32 9.59 18.96 4.40
C VAL A 32 9.89 20.44 4.22
N LEU A 33 8.89 21.26 3.93
CA LEU A 33 9.03 22.73 3.93
C LEU A 33 9.28 23.24 5.35
N PRO A 34 10.34 24.05 5.58
CA PRO A 34 10.67 24.52 6.93
C PRO A 34 9.57 25.34 7.58
N ASN A 35 8.86 26.17 6.82
CA ASN A 35 7.82 27.09 7.34
C ASN A 35 6.47 26.41 7.62
N ARG A 36 6.07 25.40 6.81
CA ARG A 36 4.74 24.79 6.88
C ARG A 36 4.74 23.34 7.35
N ARG A 37 5.90 22.76 7.57
CA ARG A 37 6.10 21.35 7.98
C ARG A 37 5.32 20.35 7.11
N THR A 38 5.10 20.69 5.83
CA THR A 38 4.38 19.85 4.88
C THR A 38 5.36 19.09 3.97
N PRO A 39 5.17 17.79 3.72
CA PRO A 39 6.03 17.00 2.85
C PRO A 39 5.72 17.29 1.37
N TRP A 40 6.17 18.44 0.88
CA TRP A 40 5.87 18.94 -0.47
C TRP A 40 6.29 17.98 -1.58
N ALA A 41 7.44 17.31 -1.41
CA ALA A 41 7.94 16.35 -2.39
C ALA A 41 7.03 15.11 -2.47
N ALA A 42 6.53 14.61 -1.33
CA ALA A 42 5.59 13.51 -1.30
C ALA A 42 4.24 13.91 -1.92
N ILE A 43 3.76 15.14 -1.66
CA ILE A 43 2.52 15.66 -2.26
C ILE A 43 2.65 15.73 -3.78
N LEU A 44 3.73 16.32 -4.30
CA LEU A 44 3.95 16.39 -5.75
C LEU A 44 4.06 15.01 -6.39
N ALA A 45 4.79 14.09 -5.77
CA ALA A 45 4.93 12.73 -6.27
C ALA A 45 3.58 11.98 -6.30
N THR A 46 2.79 12.03 -5.22
CA THR A 46 1.48 11.38 -5.18
C THR A 46 0.49 11.99 -6.16
N THR A 47 0.52 13.33 -6.33
CA THR A 47 -0.31 14.03 -7.33
C THR A 47 0.08 13.63 -8.75
N ALA A 48 1.38 13.59 -9.05
CA ALA A 48 1.87 13.19 -10.38
C ALA A 48 1.47 11.75 -10.70
N VAL A 49 1.61 10.81 -9.75
CA VAL A 49 1.18 9.42 -9.92
C VAL A 49 -0.33 9.35 -10.14
N ALA A 50 -1.13 10.08 -9.36
CA ALA A 50 -2.57 10.09 -9.53
C ALA A 50 -2.99 10.62 -10.93
N MET A 51 -2.35 11.70 -11.41
CA MET A 51 -2.58 12.23 -12.75
C MET A 51 -2.23 11.21 -13.84
N LEU A 52 -1.05 10.59 -13.74
CA LEU A 52 -0.62 9.58 -14.71
C LEU A 52 -1.58 8.39 -14.75
N LEU A 53 -2.02 7.88 -13.60
CA LEU A 53 -2.99 6.79 -13.54
C LEU A 53 -4.33 7.16 -14.14
N THR A 54 -4.79 8.40 -13.94
CA THR A 54 -6.06 8.88 -14.53
C THR A 54 -5.98 9.04 -16.04
N LEU A 55 -4.79 9.33 -16.59
CA LEU A 55 -4.58 9.45 -18.04
C LEU A 55 -4.48 8.10 -18.74
N VAL A 56 -4.00 7.06 -18.05
CA VAL A 56 -3.72 5.74 -18.63
C VAL A 56 -4.85 4.74 -18.43
N GLY A 57 -5.62 4.88 -17.36
CA GLY A 57 -6.63 3.92 -16.96
C GLY A 57 -8.06 4.45 -16.94
N ASP A 58 -8.99 3.56 -17.32
CA ASP A 58 -10.42 3.80 -17.09
C ASP A 58 -10.73 3.79 -15.59
N LEU A 59 -11.67 4.61 -15.17
CA LEU A 59 -12.06 4.74 -13.75
C LEU A 59 -12.49 3.39 -13.13
N SER A 60 -13.19 2.54 -13.89
CA SER A 60 -13.58 1.20 -13.45
C SER A 60 -12.36 0.30 -13.20
N THR A 61 -11.43 0.24 -14.15
CA THR A 61 -10.22 -0.57 -14.03
C THR A 61 -9.36 -0.11 -12.84
N LEU A 62 -9.25 1.20 -12.61
CA LEU A 62 -8.52 1.74 -11.47
C LEU A 62 -9.20 1.37 -10.14
N ALA A 63 -10.53 1.48 -10.06
CA ALA A 63 -11.29 1.11 -8.86
C ALA A 63 -11.15 -0.39 -8.55
N GLU A 64 -11.29 -1.24 -9.56
CA GLU A 64 -11.10 -2.69 -9.42
C GLU A 64 -9.67 -3.05 -9.02
N THR A 65 -8.67 -2.33 -9.55
CA THR A 65 -7.26 -2.54 -9.16
C THR A 65 -7.02 -2.19 -7.69
N VAL A 66 -7.62 -1.11 -7.18
CA VAL A 66 -7.55 -0.76 -5.76
C VAL A 66 -8.17 -1.86 -4.90
N VAL A 67 -9.33 -2.39 -5.31
CA VAL A 67 -9.97 -3.52 -4.62
C VAL A 67 -9.06 -4.76 -4.62
N LEU A 68 -8.45 -5.10 -5.75
CA LEU A 68 -7.51 -6.21 -5.84
C LEU A 68 -6.33 -6.05 -4.86
N LEU A 69 -5.71 -4.87 -4.83
CA LEU A 69 -4.60 -4.58 -3.91
C LEU A 69 -5.03 -4.66 -2.44
N LEU A 70 -6.23 -4.17 -2.11
CA LEU A 70 -6.80 -4.30 -0.76
C LEU A 70 -7.03 -5.77 -0.39
N LEU A 71 -7.53 -6.60 -1.31
CA LEU A 71 -7.72 -8.03 -1.09
C LEU A 71 -6.37 -8.72 -0.78
N VAL A 72 -5.30 -8.37 -1.49
CA VAL A 72 -3.94 -8.87 -1.21
C VAL A 72 -3.50 -8.50 0.20
N VAL A 73 -3.72 -7.26 0.62
CA VAL A 73 -3.40 -6.80 1.98
C VAL A 73 -4.23 -7.55 3.02
N PHE A 74 -5.53 -7.77 2.78
CA PHE A 74 -6.39 -8.51 3.69
C PHE A 74 -5.98 -9.99 3.81
N VAL A 75 -5.64 -10.64 2.72
CA VAL A 75 -5.09 -12.01 2.75
C VAL A 75 -3.81 -12.02 3.57
N SER A 76 -2.87 -11.10 3.31
CA SER A 76 -1.61 -10.99 4.04
C SER A 76 -1.84 -10.82 5.55
N THR A 77 -2.77 -9.93 5.93
CA THR A 77 -3.10 -9.66 7.34
C THR A 77 -3.73 -10.89 8.00
N ASN A 78 -4.68 -11.55 7.35
CA ASN A 78 -5.29 -12.76 7.89
C ASN A 78 -4.30 -13.92 8.03
N VAL A 79 -3.40 -14.09 7.05
CA VAL A 79 -2.31 -15.07 7.13
C VAL A 79 -1.35 -14.73 8.27
N ALA A 80 -0.98 -13.46 8.42
CA ALA A 80 -0.14 -13.02 9.53
C ALA A 80 -0.79 -13.35 10.89
N VAL A 81 -2.08 -13.10 11.06
CA VAL A 81 -2.83 -13.49 12.27
C VAL A 81 -2.75 -15.00 12.52
N LEU A 82 -2.90 -15.83 11.48
CA LEU A 82 -2.82 -17.28 11.60
C LEU A 82 -1.41 -17.75 11.99
N VAL A 83 -0.37 -17.13 11.45
CA VAL A 83 1.04 -17.46 11.76
C VAL A 83 1.40 -17.01 13.17
N LEU A 84 1.08 -15.77 13.54
CA LEU A 84 1.39 -15.23 14.88
C LEU A 84 0.67 -15.99 16.03
N ARG A 85 -0.43 -16.67 15.73
CA ARG A 85 -1.11 -17.52 16.72
C ARG A 85 -0.28 -18.69 17.21
N ARG A 86 0.77 -19.07 16.47
CA ARG A 86 1.67 -20.16 16.85
C ARG A 86 2.65 -19.77 17.95
N ASP A 87 2.87 -18.45 18.14
CA ASP A 87 3.77 -17.95 19.16
C ASP A 87 3.02 -17.80 20.50
N PRO A 88 3.45 -18.53 21.57
CA PRO A 88 2.86 -18.39 22.88
C PRO A 88 3.25 -17.05 23.50
N VAL A 89 2.31 -16.15 23.64
CA VAL A 89 2.49 -14.87 24.33
C VAL A 89 2.08 -15.03 25.79
N ALA A 90 2.93 -14.54 26.72
CA ALA A 90 2.78 -14.72 28.16
C ALA A 90 1.60 -13.94 28.79
N HIS A 91 0.87 -13.14 28.03
CA HIS A 91 -0.25 -12.33 28.52
C HIS A 91 -1.59 -12.84 27.97
N GLU A 92 -2.63 -12.79 28.81
CA GLU A 92 -3.99 -13.02 28.35
C GLU A 92 -4.38 -11.99 27.29
N HIS A 93 -4.68 -12.46 26.08
CA HIS A 93 -5.07 -11.61 24.97
C HIS A 93 -6.32 -12.19 24.29
N PHE A 94 -7.12 -11.29 23.72
CA PHE A 94 -8.32 -11.67 22.99
C PHE A 94 -7.95 -12.54 21.78
N ARG A 95 -8.46 -13.77 21.74
CA ARG A 95 -8.28 -14.70 20.61
C ARG A 95 -9.57 -14.79 19.82
N VAL A 96 -9.56 -14.29 18.60
CA VAL A 96 -10.66 -14.48 17.65
C VAL A 96 -10.78 -15.98 17.33
N TRP A 97 -11.98 -16.49 17.20
CA TRP A 97 -12.24 -17.87 16.81
C TRP A 97 -11.55 -18.24 15.49
N THR A 98 -10.86 -19.38 15.44
CA THR A 98 -10.00 -19.80 14.31
C THR A 98 -10.70 -19.81 12.92
N PRO A 99 -11.97 -20.23 12.79
CA PRO A 99 -12.63 -20.21 11.48
C PRO A 99 -12.80 -18.82 10.88
N VAL A 100 -12.83 -17.74 11.69
CA VAL A 100 -13.03 -16.37 11.19
C VAL A 100 -11.91 -15.91 10.25
N PRO A 101 -10.61 -15.96 10.61
CA PRO A 101 -9.54 -15.63 9.67
C PRO A 101 -9.47 -16.55 8.45
N VAL A 102 -9.79 -17.84 8.63
CA VAL A 102 -9.81 -18.81 7.50
C VAL A 102 -10.90 -18.46 6.50
N LEU A 103 -12.11 -18.14 6.97
CA LEU A 103 -13.19 -17.66 6.10
C LEU A 103 -12.83 -16.33 5.44
N GLY A 104 -12.13 -15.43 6.17
CA GLY A 104 -11.60 -14.19 5.62
C GLY A 104 -10.64 -14.43 4.45
N VAL A 105 -9.69 -15.34 4.58
CA VAL A 105 -8.78 -15.73 3.48
C VAL A 105 -9.56 -16.35 2.33
N ALA A 106 -10.46 -17.30 2.62
CA ALA A 106 -11.23 -17.99 1.59
C ALA A 106 -12.09 -17.02 0.77
N SER A 107 -12.79 -16.10 1.43
CA SER A 107 -13.60 -15.07 0.74
C SER A 107 -12.76 -14.12 -0.09
N CYS A 108 -11.60 -13.67 0.41
CA CYS A 108 -10.69 -12.83 -0.35
C CYS A 108 -10.15 -13.55 -1.60
N VAL A 109 -9.71 -14.79 -1.47
CA VAL A 109 -9.22 -15.60 -2.60
C VAL A 109 -10.33 -15.81 -3.63
N LEU A 110 -11.56 -16.14 -3.20
CA LEU A 110 -12.70 -16.28 -4.09
C LEU A 110 -12.98 -14.98 -4.87
N LEU A 111 -12.94 -13.82 -4.21
CA LEU A 111 -13.13 -12.52 -4.87
C LEU A 111 -11.98 -12.19 -5.84
N MET A 112 -10.74 -12.59 -5.52
CA MET A 112 -9.60 -12.42 -6.40
C MET A 112 -9.72 -13.22 -7.70
N THR A 113 -10.32 -14.41 -7.68
CA THR A 113 -10.55 -15.22 -8.89
C THR A 113 -11.57 -14.62 -9.83
N GLN A 114 -12.43 -13.71 -9.35
CA GLN A 114 -13.44 -13.02 -10.17
C GLN A 114 -12.89 -11.77 -10.89
N GLN A 115 -11.64 -11.39 -10.60
CA GLN A 115 -11.03 -10.20 -11.19
C GLN A 115 -10.57 -10.47 -12.64
N THR A 116 -10.76 -9.47 -13.49
CA THR A 116 -10.37 -9.54 -14.92
C THR A 116 -8.84 -9.54 -15.09
N ALA A 117 -8.33 -10.20 -16.12
CA ALA A 117 -6.90 -10.24 -16.43
C ALA A 117 -6.25 -8.85 -16.56
N LYS A 118 -7.00 -7.83 -17.04
CA LYS A 118 -6.54 -6.44 -17.10
C LYS A 118 -6.20 -5.90 -15.70
N VAL A 119 -7.07 -6.14 -14.73
CA VAL A 119 -6.91 -5.70 -13.34
C VAL A 119 -5.67 -6.35 -12.70
N TRP A 120 -5.45 -7.63 -12.97
CA TRP A 120 -4.24 -8.34 -12.54
C TRP A 120 -2.97 -7.73 -13.13
N LEU A 121 -2.99 -7.38 -14.42
CA LEU A 121 -1.86 -6.73 -15.07
C LEU A 121 -1.54 -5.36 -14.47
N PHE A 122 -2.56 -4.51 -14.29
CA PHE A 122 -2.40 -3.21 -13.64
C PHE A 122 -1.89 -3.34 -12.19
N GLY A 123 -2.46 -4.26 -11.42
CA GLY A 123 -2.01 -4.55 -10.06
C GLY A 123 -0.55 -5.00 -10.02
N ALA A 124 -0.14 -5.91 -10.92
CA ALA A 124 1.23 -6.40 -11.02
C ALA A 124 2.21 -5.27 -11.39
N ILE A 125 1.84 -4.38 -12.32
CA ILE A 125 2.65 -3.22 -12.69
C ILE A 125 2.85 -2.29 -11.48
N LEU A 126 1.78 -1.97 -10.75
CA LEU A 126 1.86 -1.10 -9.57
C LEU A 126 2.73 -1.70 -8.46
N VAL A 127 2.58 -2.98 -8.17
CA VAL A 127 3.42 -3.70 -7.20
C VAL A 127 4.87 -3.74 -7.68
N GLY A 128 5.10 -3.98 -8.98
CA GLY A 128 6.43 -3.98 -9.59
C GLY A 128 7.13 -2.61 -9.46
N VAL A 129 6.42 -1.53 -9.75
CA VAL A 129 6.93 -0.16 -9.57
C VAL A 129 7.27 0.11 -8.10
N GLY A 130 6.39 -0.29 -7.18
CA GLY A 130 6.65 -0.18 -5.74
C GLY A 130 7.90 -0.94 -5.29
N ALA A 131 8.07 -2.17 -5.79
CA ALA A 131 9.23 -2.99 -5.50
C ALA A 131 10.54 -2.40 -6.07
N LEU A 132 10.49 -1.83 -7.28
CA LEU A 132 11.63 -1.14 -7.88
C LEU A 132 12.03 0.10 -7.07
N LEU A 133 11.06 0.91 -6.65
CA LEU A 133 11.32 2.09 -5.81
C LEU A 133 11.93 1.69 -4.47
N TYR A 134 11.44 0.63 -3.85
CA TYR A 134 12.01 0.08 -2.62
C TYR A 134 13.44 -0.43 -2.82
N GLY A 135 13.69 -1.17 -3.90
CA GLY A 135 15.03 -1.66 -4.26
C GLY A 135 16.02 -0.52 -4.49
N ALA A 136 15.60 0.50 -5.24
CA ALA A 136 16.41 1.69 -5.49
C ALA A 136 16.72 2.45 -4.20
N ALA A 137 15.76 2.61 -3.30
CA ALA A 137 15.96 3.23 -2.00
C ALA A 137 16.99 2.46 -1.14
N ARG A 138 16.89 1.13 -1.12
CA ARG A 138 17.83 0.28 -0.40
C ARG A 138 19.25 0.33 -0.97
N LEU A 139 19.40 0.35 -2.29
CA LEU A 139 20.70 0.46 -2.94
C LEU A 139 21.34 1.83 -2.65
N ALA A 140 20.56 2.92 -2.73
CA ALA A 140 21.02 4.24 -2.38
C ALA A 140 21.43 4.38 -0.90
N ALA A 141 20.74 3.69 0.01
CA ALA A 141 21.10 3.67 1.43
C ALA A 141 22.39 2.88 1.69
N ARG A 142 22.67 1.81 0.91
CA ARG A 142 23.92 1.05 1.00
C ARG A 142 25.13 1.79 0.45
N ALA A 143 24.92 2.61 -0.59
CA ALA A 143 26.01 3.40 -1.19
C ALA A 143 26.46 4.58 -0.31
N LYS A 144 25.70 4.94 0.73
CA LYS A 144 26.04 6.00 1.69
C LYS A 144 26.71 5.50 2.98
N ARG A 145 26.86 4.19 3.15
CA ARG A 145 27.63 3.56 4.23
C ARG A 145 29.02 3.19 3.77
#